data_61079267b01be1da254c0e85fda8b8ef
#
_entry.id   61079267b01be1da254c0e85fda8b8ef
#
_cell.length_a   1.000
_cell.length_b   1.000
_cell.length_c   1.000
_cell.angle_alpha   90.00
_cell.angle_beta   90.00
_cell.angle_gamma   90.00
#
_symmetry.space_group_name_H-M   'P 1'
#
loop_
_entity.id
_entity.type
_entity.pdbx_description
1 polymer ?
#
loop_
_entity_poly.entity_id
_entity_poly.type
_entity_poly.pdbx_seq_one_letter_code
_entity_poly.pdbx_strand_id
1 'polypeptide(L)'
;CRDIGMDPDRPSVVFVGRITRQKGLVHLVHAATELDPETQLVLLAGAPDTPQIGEEFKAAFEEVRSSRRAPVIWVPEMLPRSSVRQVFSAATVFACPSVYEPLGIVNLEAMACATPVVASRVGGIPEVVVDGSTGHLVDGVPTDLSTPEDVATFESAFAAAINDLTRNMERAKAFGTAGRQRCIDEFSWPRIAAQTVEVYQTAIKRHG
;
A
#
# COMPACT_ATOMS: atom_id res chain seq x y z
N CYS A 1 -11.97 5.30 12.47
CA CYS A 1 -12.11 4.00 11.79
C CYS A 1 -13.56 3.53 11.75
N ARG A 2 -14.24 3.44 12.90
CA ARG A 2 -15.64 2.93 12.99
C ARG A 2 -16.62 3.75 12.14
N ASP A 3 -16.40 5.07 12.00
CA ASP A 3 -17.25 5.96 11.19
C ASP A 3 -17.26 5.61 9.69
N ILE A 4 -16.20 4.97 9.20
CA ILE A 4 -16.10 4.48 7.81
C ILE A 4 -16.46 2.99 7.69
N GLY A 5 -16.90 2.34 8.78
CA GLY A 5 -17.25 0.93 8.82
C GLY A 5 -16.06 -0.02 9.05
N MET A 6 -14.84 0.49 9.27
CA MET A 6 -13.67 -0.32 9.61
C MET A 6 -13.70 -0.74 11.09
N ASP A 7 -13.57 -2.02 11.36
CA ASP A 7 -13.40 -2.57 12.69
C ASP A 7 -11.88 -2.59 13.05
N PRO A 8 -11.41 -1.76 14.00
CA PRO A 8 -10.00 -1.70 14.36
C PRO A 8 -9.48 -2.95 15.09
N ASP A 9 -10.38 -3.78 15.58
CA ASP A 9 -10.05 -5.00 16.32
C ASP A 9 -9.94 -6.24 15.40
N ARG A 10 -10.19 -6.07 14.09
CA ARG A 10 -10.13 -7.12 13.08
C ARG A 10 -8.91 -6.92 12.17
N PRO A 11 -8.23 -8.01 11.74
CA PRO A 11 -7.17 -7.90 10.73
C PRO A 11 -7.65 -7.14 9.50
N SER A 12 -6.83 -6.22 9.00
CA SER A 12 -7.23 -5.33 7.92
C SER A 12 -6.12 -5.03 6.95
N VAL A 13 -6.52 -4.92 5.68
CA VAL A 13 -5.70 -4.39 4.58
C VAL A 13 -6.27 -3.05 4.17
N VAL A 14 -5.41 -2.05 4.10
CA VAL A 14 -5.79 -0.70 3.70
C VAL A 14 -5.09 -0.31 2.40
N PHE A 15 -5.83 0.29 1.48
CA PHE A 15 -5.31 0.98 0.31
C PHE A 15 -5.66 2.47 0.40
N VAL A 16 -4.73 3.34 0.00
CA VAL A 16 -4.96 4.80 -0.08
C VAL A 16 -4.44 5.31 -1.41
N GLY A 17 -5.32 5.86 -2.23
CA GLY A 17 -4.93 6.40 -3.51
C GLY A 17 -6.09 6.74 -4.44
N ARG A 18 -5.77 7.10 -5.69
CA ARG A 18 -6.76 7.28 -6.75
C ARG A 18 -7.05 5.95 -7.44
N ILE A 19 -8.22 5.82 -8.03
CA ILE A 19 -8.58 4.67 -8.87
C ILE A 19 -7.97 4.90 -10.26
N THR A 20 -6.76 4.39 -10.47
CA THR A 20 -6.00 4.53 -11.73
C THR A 20 -5.34 3.21 -12.09
N ARG A 21 -5.04 2.98 -13.38
CA ARG A 21 -4.24 1.81 -13.81
C ARG A 21 -2.87 1.81 -13.13
N GLN A 22 -2.25 2.99 -13.03
CA GLN A 22 -0.95 3.15 -12.37
C GLN A 22 -0.93 2.64 -10.92
N LYS A 23 -2.02 2.85 -10.17
CA LYS A 23 -2.10 2.42 -8.77
C LYS A 23 -2.46 0.95 -8.58
N GLY A 24 -2.82 0.26 -9.65
CA GLY A 24 -3.05 -1.18 -9.64
C GLY A 24 -4.17 -1.66 -8.71
N LEU A 25 -5.08 -0.77 -8.32
CA LEU A 25 -6.12 -1.08 -7.34
C LEU A 25 -6.97 -2.29 -7.73
N VAL A 26 -7.23 -2.49 -9.03
CA VAL A 26 -8.00 -3.62 -9.52
C VAL A 26 -7.32 -4.95 -9.18
N HIS A 27 -5.99 -5.01 -9.23
CA HIS A 27 -5.23 -6.21 -8.84
C HIS A 27 -5.36 -6.52 -7.34
N LEU A 28 -5.37 -5.48 -6.48
CA LEU A 28 -5.63 -5.69 -5.06
C LEU A 28 -7.04 -6.22 -4.80
N VAL A 29 -8.03 -5.70 -5.54
CA VAL A 29 -9.42 -6.17 -5.42
C VAL A 29 -9.53 -7.64 -5.84
N HIS A 30 -8.93 -8.05 -6.96
CA HIS A 30 -8.91 -9.46 -7.37
C HIS A 30 -8.13 -10.33 -6.35
N ALA A 31 -6.95 -9.89 -5.92
CA ALA A 31 -6.17 -10.58 -4.90
C ALA A 31 -6.96 -10.78 -3.58
N ALA A 32 -7.92 -9.89 -3.31
CA ALA A 32 -8.71 -9.99 -2.10
C ALA A 32 -9.59 -11.25 -2.04
N THR A 33 -9.88 -11.91 -3.17
CA THR A 33 -10.59 -13.20 -3.17
C THR A 33 -9.82 -14.31 -2.44
N GLU A 34 -8.49 -14.20 -2.40
CA GLU A 34 -7.59 -15.16 -1.76
C GLU A 34 -7.13 -14.73 -0.35
N LEU A 35 -7.57 -13.57 0.14
CA LEU A 35 -7.26 -13.14 1.51
C LEU A 35 -7.99 -13.99 2.53
N ASP A 36 -7.39 -14.09 3.71
CA ASP A 36 -8.01 -14.74 4.87
C ASP A 36 -9.47 -14.26 5.03
N PRO A 37 -10.44 -15.18 5.22
CA PRO A 37 -11.86 -14.84 5.31
C PRO A 37 -12.22 -13.83 6.40
N GLU A 38 -11.38 -13.68 7.43
CA GLU A 38 -11.60 -12.74 8.52
C GLU A 38 -10.93 -11.37 8.29
N THR A 39 -10.06 -11.25 7.27
CA THR A 39 -9.38 -10.00 6.95
C THR A 39 -10.30 -9.05 6.19
N GLN A 40 -10.53 -7.86 6.74
CA GLN A 40 -11.29 -6.81 6.05
C GLN A 40 -10.41 -6.04 5.05
N LEU A 41 -11.01 -5.60 3.95
CA LEU A 41 -10.38 -4.75 2.95
C LEU A 41 -10.98 -3.35 3.02
N VAL A 42 -10.13 -2.34 3.19
CA VAL A 42 -10.54 -0.93 3.30
C VAL A 42 -9.86 -0.11 2.21
N LEU A 43 -10.66 0.43 1.31
CA LEU A 43 -10.22 1.18 0.15
C LEU A 43 -10.56 2.66 0.32
N LEU A 44 -9.57 3.48 0.72
CA LEU A 44 -9.68 4.94 0.68
C LEU A 44 -9.29 5.37 -0.73
N ALA A 45 -10.23 5.22 -1.66
CA ALA A 45 -9.98 5.34 -3.09
C ALA A 45 -10.88 6.41 -3.71
N GLY A 46 -10.28 7.54 -4.06
CA GLY A 46 -10.97 8.67 -4.66
C GLY A 46 -11.44 8.42 -6.10
N ALA A 47 -11.87 9.50 -6.77
CA ALA A 47 -12.43 9.42 -8.12
C ALA A 47 -11.50 8.69 -9.11
N PRO A 48 -12.07 7.90 -10.04
CA PRO A 48 -11.30 7.28 -11.13
C PRO A 48 -10.82 8.33 -12.13
N ASP A 49 -9.68 8.05 -12.78
CA ASP A 49 -9.13 8.93 -13.83
C ASP A 49 -10.02 8.95 -15.09
N THR A 50 -10.71 7.85 -15.39
CA THR A 50 -11.65 7.74 -16.50
C THR A 50 -12.92 6.99 -16.09
N PRO A 51 -14.06 7.23 -16.74
CA PRO A 51 -15.28 6.46 -16.49
C PRO A 51 -15.09 4.96 -16.64
N GLN A 52 -14.34 4.52 -17.68
CA GLN A 52 -14.08 3.11 -17.95
C GLN A 52 -13.34 2.43 -16.78
N ILE A 53 -12.28 3.04 -16.26
CA ILE A 53 -11.54 2.51 -15.09
C ILE A 53 -12.46 2.45 -13.87
N GLY A 54 -13.36 3.42 -13.72
CA GLY A 54 -14.34 3.43 -12.65
C GLY A 54 -15.37 2.29 -12.75
N GLU A 55 -15.83 1.95 -13.96
CA GLU A 55 -16.74 0.83 -14.19
C GLU A 55 -16.05 -0.51 -13.94
N GLU A 56 -14.84 -0.71 -14.46
CA GLU A 56 -14.01 -1.90 -14.22
C GLU A 56 -13.80 -2.13 -12.72
N PHE A 57 -13.40 -1.08 -12.00
CA PHE A 57 -13.20 -1.15 -10.56
C PHE A 57 -14.50 -1.50 -9.81
N LYS A 58 -15.61 -0.84 -10.14
CA LYS A 58 -16.91 -1.11 -9.48
C LYS A 58 -17.35 -2.53 -9.68
N ALA A 59 -17.22 -3.08 -10.90
CA ALA A 59 -17.57 -4.46 -11.19
C ALA A 59 -16.76 -5.44 -10.33
N ALA A 60 -15.42 -5.30 -10.31
CA ALA A 60 -14.55 -6.13 -9.48
C ALA A 60 -14.85 -5.96 -7.97
N PHE A 61 -15.09 -4.73 -7.53
CA PHE A 61 -15.42 -4.43 -6.13
C PHE A 61 -16.71 -5.13 -5.68
N GLU A 62 -17.79 -5.05 -6.45
CA GLU A 62 -19.07 -5.68 -6.12
C GLU A 62 -18.99 -7.20 -6.12
N GLU A 63 -18.23 -7.79 -7.06
CA GLU A 63 -17.96 -9.23 -7.10
C GLU A 63 -17.27 -9.69 -5.82
N VAL A 64 -16.17 -9.03 -5.45
CA VAL A 64 -15.40 -9.38 -4.26
C VAL A 64 -16.21 -9.12 -3.00
N ARG A 65 -16.93 -7.99 -2.93
CA ARG A 65 -17.78 -7.66 -1.78
C ARG A 65 -18.84 -8.72 -1.53
N SER A 66 -19.43 -9.27 -2.58
CA SER A 66 -20.48 -10.30 -2.48
C SER A 66 -19.95 -11.69 -2.13
N SER A 67 -18.70 -11.99 -2.46
CA SER A 67 -18.06 -13.29 -2.24
C SER A 67 -17.36 -13.43 -0.88
N ARG A 68 -17.04 -12.33 -0.22
CA ARG A 68 -16.27 -12.34 1.02
C ARG A 68 -17.13 -12.24 2.28
N ARG A 69 -16.70 -12.97 3.32
CA ARG A 69 -17.32 -12.90 4.66
C ARG A 69 -16.95 -11.62 5.41
N ALA A 70 -15.68 -11.24 5.39
CA ALA A 70 -15.22 -10.02 6.02
C ALA A 70 -15.61 -8.79 5.18
N PRO A 71 -15.84 -7.63 5.82
CA PRO A 71 -16.22 -6.41 5.12
C PRO A 71 -15.22 -6.00 4.03
N VAL A 72 -15.74 -5.60 2.87
CA VAL A 72 -15.02 -4.87 1.84
C VAL A 72 -15.61 -3.47 1.79
N ILE A 73 -14.82 -2.49 2.19
CA ILE A 73 -15.24 -1.12 2.44
C ILE A 73 -14.58 -0.22 1.41
N TRP A 74 -15.37 0.59 0.72
CA TRP A 74 -14.88 1.63 -0.17
C TRP A 74 -15.37 2.99 0.27
N VAL A 75 -14.41 3.90 0.50
CA VAL A 75 -14.64 5.31 0.86
C VAL A 75 -14.17 6.16 -0.32
N PRO A 76 -15.09 6.68 -1.15
CA PRO A 76 -14.76 7.45 -2.34
C PRO A 76 -14.36 8.89 -2.04
N GLU A 77 -14.70 9.41 -0.85
CA GLU A 77 -14.41 10.77 -0.45
C GLU A 77 -12.95 10.91 0.00
N MET A 78 -12.37 12.09 -0.28
CA MET A 78 -11.04 12.41 0.23
C MET A 78 -11.11 12.71 1.72
N LEU A 79 -10.58 11.82 2.53
CA LEU A 79 -10.53 12.01 3.98
C LEU A 79 -9.46 13.02 4.39
N PRO A 80 -9.68 13.76 5.50
CA PRO A 80 -8.64 14.59 6.12
C PRO A 80 -7.41 13.75 6.49
N ARG A 81 -6.21 14.33 6.41
CA ARG A 81 -4.95 13.64 6.75
C ARG A 81 -4.95 13.02 8.15
N SER A 82 -5.63 13.66 9.12
CA SER A 82 -5.79 13.11 10.47
C SER A 82 -6.55 11.79 10.47
N SER A 83 -7.62 11.68 9.67
CA SER A 83 -8.42 10.45 9.53
C SER A 83 -7.63 9.35 8.81
N VAL A 84 -6.91 9.69 7.74
CA VAL A 84 -6.04 8.73 7.03
C VAL A 84 -4.97 8.17 7.97
N ARG A 85 -4.34 9.01 8.81
CA ARG A 85 -3.37 8.54 9.83
C ARG A 85 -4.00 7.59 10.83
N GLN A 86 -5.24 7.85 11.28
CA GLN A 86 -5.95 6.93 12.18
C GLN A 86 -6.22 5.59 11.51
N VAL A 87 -6.60 5.59 10.23
CA VAL A 87 -6.83 4.36 9.46
C VAL A 87 -5.51 3.60 9.30
N PHE A 88 -4.41 4.25 8.92
CA PHE A 88 -3.10 3.60 8.89
C PHE A 88 -2.73 3.00 10.24
N SER A 89 -2.82 3.78 11.33
CA SER A 89 -2.43 3.30 12.67
C SER A 89 -3.26 2.12 13.18
N ALA A 90 -4.47 1.93 12.65
CA ALA A 90 -5.34 0.80 12.99
C ALA A 90 -5.21 -0.37 12.01
N ALA A 91 -4.60 -0.15 10.85
CA ALA A 91 -4.45 -1.17 9.82
C ALA A 91 -3.39 -2.22 10.18
N THR A 92 -3.65 -3.48 9.84
CA THR A 92 -2.65 -4.54 9.95
C THR A 92 -1.61 -4.42 8.84
N VAL A 93 -2.03 -4.07 7.62
CA VAL A 93 -1.19 -3.98 6.42
C VAL A 93 -1.65 -2.81 5.55
N PHE A 94 -0.71 -2.06 5.01
CA PHE A 94 -0.95 -1.16 3.89
C PHE A 94 -0.56 -1.85 2.57
N ALA A 95 -1.45 -1.84 1.59
CA ALA A 95 -1.24 -2.43 0.27
C ALA A 95 -0.96 -1.37 -0.80
N CYS A 96 0.14 -1.51 -1.53
CA CYS A 96 0.54 -0.63 -2.63
C CYS A 96 0.82 -1.44 -3.91
N PRO A 97 -0.22 -1.89 -4.63
CA PRO A 97 -0.10 -2.73 -5.83
C PRO A 97 0.25 -1.93 -7.09
N SER A 98 0.95 -0.82 -6.95
CA SER A 98 1.24 0.10 -8.06
C SER A 98 1.99 -0.57 -9.20
N VAL A 99 1.53 -0.34 -10.43
CA VAL A 99 2.21 -0.76 -11.66
C VAL A 99 3.43 0.13 -11.93
N TYR A 100 3.34 1.38 -11.53
CA TYR A 100 4.43 2.34 -11.59
C TYR A 100 4.35 3.31 -10.40
N GLU A 101 5.47 3.50 -9.70
CA GLU A 101 5.55 4.41 -8.54
C GLU A 101 6.94 5.06 -8.49
N PRO A 102 7.06 6.38 -8.70
CA PRO A 102 8.36 7.06 -8.67
C PRO A 102 9.12 6.91 -7.36
N LEU A 103 8.45 7.04 -6.22
CA LEU A 103 9.01 6.85 -4.88
C LEU A 103 8.05 6.14 -3.94
N GLY A 104 6.76 6.53 -3.95
CA GLY A 104 5.76 5.95 -3.06
C GLY A 104 5.69 6.63 -1.70
N ILE A 105 5.47 7.94 -1.67
CA ILE A 105 5.32 8.72 -0.42
C ILE A 105 4.25 8.12 0.49
N VAL A 106 3.19 7.55 -0.06
CA VAL A 106 2.13 6.89 0.71
C VAL A 106 2.65 5.69 1.52
N ASN A 107 3.68 4.99 1.02
CA ASN A 107 4.34 3.92 1.78
C ASN A 107 5.04 4.49 3.02
N LEU A 108 5.71 5.64 2.88
CA LEU A 108 6.32 6.34 4.02
C LEU A 108 5.27 6.81 5.03
N GLU A 109 4.10 7.29 4.56
CA GLU A 109 3.00 7.70 5.44
C GLU A 109 2.46 6.52 6.25
N ALA A 110 2.29 5.34 5.64
CA ALA A 110 1.88 4.12 6.32
C ALA A 110 2.96 3.64 7.31
N MET A 111 4.22 3.55 6.87
CA MET A 111 5.35 3.15 7.71
C MET A 111 5.54 4.10 8.90
N ALA A 112 5.36 5.41 8.72
CA ALA A 112 5.42 6.39 9.80
C ALA A 112 4.33 6.17 10.87
N CYS A 113 3.22 5.54 10.49
CA CYS A 113 2.17 5.09 11.40
C CYS A 113 2.42 3.70 12.01
N ALA A 114 3.60 3.11 11.79
CA ALA A 114 3.98 1.76 12.18
C ALA A 114 3.12 0.68 11.51
N THR A 115 2.64 0.92 10.30
CA THR A 115 1.90 -0.03 9.48
C THR A 115 2.85 -0.65 8.48
N PRO A 116 3.04 -1.99 8.47
CA PRO A 116 3.88 -2.65 7.49
C PRO A 116 3.27 -2.57 6.09
N VAL A 117 4.13 -2.61 5.08
CA VAL A 117 3.74 -2.42 3.68
C VAL A 117 3.85 -3.73 2.92
N VAL A 118 2.83 -4.06 2.11
CA VAL A 118 2.94 -5.01 1.01
C VAL A 118 2.82 -4.22 -0.28
N ALA A 119 3.86 -4.25 -1.11
CA ALA A 119 3.92 -3.43 -2.31
C ALA A 119 4.52 -4.17 -3.49
N SER A 120 4.21 -3.70 -4.70
CA SER A 120 4.89 -4.13 -5.92
C SER A 120 6.36 -3.71 -5.89
N ARG A 121 7.26 -4.56 -6.40
CA ARG A 121 8.68 -4.23 -6.57
C ARG A 121 8.90 -3.40 -7.85
N VAL A 122 8.46 -2.14 -7.83
CA VAL A 122 8.56 -1.25 -9.00
C VAL A 122 9.04 0.16 -8.62
N GLY A 123 9.70 0.81 -9.57
CA GLY A 123 10.15 2.19 -9.43
C GLY A 123 10.97 2.43 -8.18
N GLY A 124 10.63 3.47 -7.42
CA GLY A 124 11.30 3.83 -6.17
C GLY A 124 10.77 3.12 -4.92
N ILE A 125 9.77 2.24 -5.03
CA ILE A 125 9.25 1.50 -3.85
C ILE A 125 10.35 0.73 -3.11
N PRO A 126 11.31 0.01 -3.79
CA PRO A 126 12.41 -0.68 -3.12
C PRO A 126 13.39 0.24 -2.36
N GLU A 127 13.41 1.54 -2.67
CA GLU A 127 14.19 2.52 -1.90
C GLU A 127 13.53 2.84 -0.55
N VAL A 128 12.22 2.69 -0.47
CA VAL A 128 11.40 2.98 0.72
C VAL A 128 11.20 1.73 1.57
N VAL A 129 10.69 0.66 0.96
CA VAL A 129 10.33 -0.59 1.63
C VAL A 129 11.49 -1.58 1.56
N VAL A 130 11.93 -2.08 2.71
CA VAL A 130 12.94 -3.14 2.81
C VAL A 130 12.23 -4.48 2.94
N ASP A 131 12.35 -5.30 1.91
CA ASP A 131 11.72 -6.61 1.83
C ASP A 131 12.15 -7.52 2.99
N GLY A 132 11.18 -8.18 3.62
CA GLY A 132 11.40 -9.05 4.79
C GLY A 132 11.77 -8.32 6.09
N SER A 133 11.72 -6.96 6.10
CA SER A 133 12.06 -6.17 7.28
C SER A 133 11.01 -5.09 7.62
N THR A 134 10.61 -4.29 6.64
CA THR A 134 9.58 -3.24 6.84
C THR A 134 8.28 -3.56 6.12
N GLY A 135 8.28 -4.64 5.36
CA GLY A 135 7.16 -5.10 4.55
C GLY A 135 7.58 -6.23 3.62
N HIS A 136 6.72 -6.51 2.65
CA HIS A 136 6.99 -7.44 1.56
C HIS A 136 6.95 -6.72 0.22
N LEU A 137 7.89 -7.07 -0.67
CA LEU A 137 7.92 -6.62 -2.06
C LEU A 137 7.56 -7.79 -2.99
N VAL A 138 6.54 -7.59 -3.81
CA VAL A 138 6.02 -8.61 -4.74
C VAL A 138 6.50 -8.30 -6.15
N ASP A 139 7.12 -9.27 -6.78
CA ASP A 139 7.62 -9.21 -8.15
C ASP A 139 6.51 -9.54 -9.17
N GLY A 140 6.79 -9.30 -10.46
CA GLY A 140 5.92 -9.71 -11.56
C GLY A 140 4.68 -8.84 -11.75
N VAL A 141 4.78 -7.54 -11.39
CA VAL A 141 3.66 -6.61 -11.59
C VAL A 141 3.20 -6.64 -13.07
N PRO A 142 1.88 -6.74 -13.33
CA PRO A 142 1.36 -6.81 -14.67
C PRO A 142 1.67 -5.58 -15.52
N THR A 143 1.93 -5.82 -16.81
CA THR A 143 2.14 -4.82 -17.84
C THR A 143 1.17 -5.06 -19.00
N ASP A 144 1.15 -4.18 -20.01
CA ASP A 144 0.32 -4.37 -21.21
C ASP A 144 0.69 -5.63 -22.02
N LEU A 145 1.87 -6.24 -21.74
CA LEU A 145 2.34 -7.47 -22.38
C LEU A 145 2.08 -8.73 -21.53
N SER A 146 1.54 -8.58 -20.32
CA SER A 146 1.28 -9.70 -19.41
C SER A 146 0.12 -10.54 -19.88
N THR A 147 0.26 -11.85 -19.75
CA THR A 147 -0.83 -12.80 -20.00
C THR A 147 -1.80 -12.82 -18.81
N PRO A 148 -3.03 -13.35 -18.96
CA PRO A 148 -3.92 -13.56 -17.83
C PRO A 148 -3.31 -14.43 -16.71
N GLU A 149 -2.43 -15.38 -17.05
CA GLU A 149 -1.70 -16.22 -16.09
C GLU A 149 -0.68 -15.41 -15.29
N ASP A 150 0.05 -14.49 -15.95
CA ASP A 150 0.98 -13.58 -15.26
C ASP A 150 0.24 -12.70 -14.27
N VAL A 151 -0.92 -12.17 -14.67
CA VAL A 151 -1.78 -11.34 -13.82
C VAL A 151 -2.25 -12.14 -12.60
N ALA A 152 -2.78 -13.35 -12.80
CA ALA A 152 -3.25 -14.21 -11.71
C ALA A 152 -2.09 -14.59 -10.76
N THR A 153 -0.90 -14.87 -11.32
CA THR A 153 0.30 -15.18 -10.52
C THR A 153 0.69 -14.01 -9.62
N PHE A 154 0.69 -12.79 -10.15
CA PHE A 154 0.97 -11.60 -9.35
C PHE A 154 -0.08 -11.38 -8.25
N GLU A 155 -1.36 -11.48 -8.59
CA GLU A 155 -2.48 -11.27 -7.66
C GLU A 155 -2.45 -12.29 -6.51
N SER A 156 -2.20 -13.58 -6.82
CA SER A 156 -2.03 -14.63 -5.80
C SER A 156 -0.79 -14.41 -4.93
N ALA A 157 0.34 -14.01 -5.50
CA ALA A 157 1.54 -13.69 -4.74
C ALA A 157 1.32 -12.48 -3.81
N PHE A 158 0.57 -11.47 -4.29
CA PHE A 158 0.23 -10.30 -3.51
C PHE A 158 -0.69 -10.66 -2.34
N ALA A 159 -1.70 -11.50 -2.57
CA ALA A 159 -2.57 -12.03 -1.52
C ALA A 159 -1.79 -12.86 -0.48
N ALA A 160 -0.87 -13.70 -0.93
CA ALA A 160 -0.03 -14.50 -0.04
C ALA A 160 0.85 -13.63 0.88
N ALA A 161 1.46 -12.56 0.35
CA ALA A 161 2.25 -11.62 1.12
C ALA A 161 1.40 -10.87 2.17
N ILE A 162 0.18 -10.49 1.84
CA ILE A 162 -0.78 -9.89 2.78
C ILE A 162 -1.15 -10.91 3.87
N ASN A 163 -1.51 -12.14 3.48
CA ASN A 163 -1.92 -13.19 4.40
C ASN A 163 -0.81 -13.56 5.40
N ASP A 164 0.46 -13.50 4.99
CA ASP A 164 1.59 -13.71 5.89
C ASP A 164 1.56 -12.73 7.08
N LEU A 165 1.27 -11.46 6.82
CA LEU A 165 1.22 -10.44 7.86
C LEU A 165 -0.10 -10.43 8.63
N THR A 166 -1.25 -10.64 7.97
CA THR A 166 -2.55 -10.63 8.65
C THR A 166 -2.77 -11.85 9.55
N ARG A 167 -2.10 -12.98 9.27
CA ARG A 167 -2.09 -14.18 10.11
C ARG A 167 -1.00 -14.18 11.18
N ASN A 168 0.00 -13.31 11.05
CA ASN A 168 1.11 -13.21 12.00
C ASN A 168 1.26 -11.77 12.53
N MET A 169 0.46 -11.44 13.53
CA MET A 169 0.42 -10.10 14.12
C MET A 169 1.76 -9.68 14.76
N GLU A 170 2.56 -10.63 15.26
CA GLU A 170 3.89 -10.33 15.81
C GLU A 170 4.83 -9.86 14.70
N ARG A 171 4.84 -10.55 13.56
CA ARG A 171 5.61 -10.15 12.38
C ARG A 171 5.13 -8.81 11.84
N ALA A 172 3.82 -8.62 11.69
CA ALA A 172 3.26 -7.34 11.25
C ALA A 172 3.72 -6.20 12.14
N LYS A 173 3.66 -6.37 13.48
CA LYS A 173 4.12 -5.37 14.45
C LYS A 173 5.62 -5.13 14.37
N ALA A 174 6.42 -6.17 14.20
CA ALA A 174 7.88 -6.05 14.04
C ALA A 174 8.23 -5.24 12.78
N PHE A 175 7.61 -5.58 11.64
CA PHE A 175 7.81 -4.85 10.38
C PHE A 175 7.33 -3.40 10.46
N GLY A 176 6.17 -3.16 11.07
CA GLY A 176 5.65 -1.80 11.28
C GLY A 176 6.59 -0.95 12.15
N THR A 177 7.12 -1.53 13.22
CA THR A 177 8.09 -0.85 14.10
C THR A 177 9.38 -0.51 13.34
N ALA A 178 9.92 -1.47 12.59
CA ALA A 178 11.12 -1.26 11.77
C ALA A 178 10.87 -0.20 10.68
N GLY A 179 9.69 -0.25 10.04
CA GLY A 179 9.27 0.73 9.05
C GLY A 179 9.22 2.16 9.59
N ARG A 180 8.60 2.33 10.78
CA ARG A 180 8.57 3.63 11.44
C ARG A 180 9.97 4.14 11.81
N GLN A 181 10.83 3.26 12.32
CA GLN A 181 12.21 3.65 12.66
C GLN A 181 12.96 4.11 11.41
N ARG A 182 12.83 3.36 10.30
CA ARG A 182 13.42 3.74 9.02
C ARG A 182 12.94 5.12 8.53
N CYS A 183 11.64 5.43 8.67
CA CYS A 183 11.12 6.76 8.32
C CYS A 183 11.77 7.88 9.13
N ILE A 184 12.03 7.65 10.43
CA ILE A 184 12.68 8.62 11.31
C ILE A 184 14.14 8.83 10.90
N ASP A 185 14.87 7.73 10.67
CA ASP A 185 16.32 7.74 10.46
C ASP A 185 16.71 8.23 9.05
N GLU A 186 15.92 7.88 8.02
CA GLU A 186 16.32 8.09 6.63
C GLU A 186 15.46 9.11 5.89
N PHE A 187 14.16 9.23 6.21
CA PHE A 187 13.20 10.02 5.44
C PHE A 187 12.61 11.21 6.22
N SER A 188 13.09 11.48 7.44
CA SER A 188 12.66 12.67 8.18
C SER A 188 13.15 13.96 7.52
N TRP A 189 12.36 15.04 7.57
CA TRP A 189 12.75 16.32 7.00
C TRP A 189 14.10 16.84 7.47
N PRO A 190 14.48 16.73 8.78
CA PRO A 190 15.83 17.11 9.22
C PRO A 190 16.93 16.31 8.51
N ARG A 191 16.73 15.00 8.31
CA ARG A 191 17.69 14.14 7.62
C ARG A 191 17.84 14.53 6.15
N ILE A 192 16.72 14.69 5.44
CA ILE A 192 16.71 15.11 4.03
C ILE A 192 17.36 16.49 3.85
N ALA A 193 17.06 17.44 4.74
CA ALA A 193 17.69 18.77 4.70
C ALA A 193 19.21 18.69 4.88
N ALA A 194 19.69 17.88 5.83
CA ALA A 194 21.13 17.70 6.04
C ALA A 194 21.81 17.12 4.79
N GLN A 195 21.25 16.06 4.20
CA GLN A 195 21.77 15.46 2.96
C GLN A 195 21.77 16.47 1.78
N THR A 196 20.73 17.28 1.67
CA THR A 196 20.66 18.33 0.63
C THR A 196 21.79 19.37 0.79
N VAL A 197 22.07 19.78 2.03
CA VAL A 197 23.19 20.70 2.32
C VAL A 197 24.53 20.08 1.93
N GLU A 198 24.76 18.79 2.21
CA GLU A 198 25.99 18.08 1.82
C GLU A 198 26.17 18.06 0.29
N VAL A 199 25.08 17.83 -0.46
CA VAL A 199 25.11 17.89 -1.94
C VAL A 199 25.51 19.28 -2.41
N TYR A 200 24.92 20.33 -1.87
CA TYR A 200 25.27 21.72 -2.23
C TYR A 200 26.73 22.05 -1.89
N GLN A 201 27.22 21.68 -0.71
CA GLN A 201 28.61 21.88 -0.34
C GLN A 201 29.58 21.15 -1.28
N THR A 202 29.23 19.94 -1.70
CA THR A 202 30.02 19.14 -2.65
C THR A 202 30.05 19.81 -4.03
N ALA A 203 28.92 20.29 -4.50
CA ALA A 203 28.83 21.00 -5.79
C ALA A 203 29.68 22.29 -5.78
N ILE A 204 29.59 23.10 -4.73
CA ILE A 204 30.37 24.32 -4.57
C ILE A 204 31.87 24.01 -4.61
N LYS A 205 32.33 22.98 -3.87
CA LYS A 205 33.76 22.60 -3.86
C LYS A 205 34.30 22.11 -5.22
N ARG A 206 33.42 21.61 -6.10
CA ARG A 206 33.82 21.11 -7.43
C ARG A 206 33.84 22.19 -8.50
N HIS A 207 33.17 23.30 -8.29
CA HIS A 207 33.01 24.37 -9.28
C HIS A 207 33.49 25.75 -8.78
N GLY A 208 33.99 25.87 -7.58
CA GLY A 208 34.69 27.03 -7.02
C GLY A 208 36.20 26.76 -7.02
#